data_b7ac526f1c35395f97ad0641c268727c
#
_entry.id   b7ac526f1c35395f97ad0641c268727c
#
_cell.length_a   1.000
_cell.length_b   1.000
_cell.length_c   1.000
_cell.angle_alpha   90.00
_cell.angle_beta   90.00
_cell.angle_gamma   90.00
#
_symmetry.space_group_name_H-M   'P 1'
#
loop_
_entity.id
_entity.type
_entity.pdbx_description
1 polymer ?
#
loop_
_entity_poly.entity_id
_entity_poly.type
_entity_poly.pdbx_seq_one_letter_code
_entity_poly.pdbx_strand_id
1 'polypeptide(L)'
;MFGYPDPSRRFTMGLGSIVYDVLDDYIVHASFQRYLASERSAALEHLHNLEDLNIYQNSVVIFDRGYYSEDMFRYCVERQHLCLMRLKQNYNIAKKCSGDIITILPYNEKDGTEDIRIRVIEVILNDGTNEYLATNLFDSHISQQMFRELYFYRWPVETKYKELKSCLAIEEFSGAKTTSVLQEFYINVLLSNLSSLIKNQVDEEIQITAKSTNKYRYQANRAFIIGRVKTIVPKILCNLFDLSALDILYKESLRCRSQIMPGRTFRRKKNKAIGR
;
A
#
# COMPACT_ATOMS: atom_id res chain seq x y z
N MET A 1 7.56 -20.86 13.41
CA MET A 1 7.02 -19.52 13.24
C MET A 1 6.11 -19.43 12.01
N PHE A 2 6.52 -19.98 10.89
CA PHE A 2 5.73 -20.04 9.68
C PHE A 2 4.80 -21.25 9.69
N GLY A 3 3.68 -21.18 8.99
CA GLY A 3 2.70 -22.26 8.91
C GLY A 3 2.62 -22.86 7.51
N TYR A 4 2.04 -24.04 7.41
CA TYR A 4 1.70 -24.63 6.12
C TYR A 4 0.29 -24.20 5.72
N PRO A 5 0.08 -23.72 4.47
CA PRO A 5 -1.24 -23.33 4.00
C PRO A 5 -2.18 -24.54 3.86
N ASP A 6 -1.60 -25.72 3.63
CA ASP A 6 -2.28 -26.98 3.46
C ASP A 6 -1.29 -28.09 3.88
N PRO A 7 -1.71 -29.11 4.67
CA PRO A 7 -0.85 -30.25 5.05
C PRO A 7 -0.23 -31.00 3.87
N SER A 8 -0.85 -30.94 2.68
CA SER A 8 -0.32 -31.54 1.46
C SER A 8 0.79 -30.70 0.80
N ARG A 9 0.97 -29.43 1.17
CA ARG A 9 1.98 -28.53 0.59
C ARG A 9 3.28 -28.60 1.39
N ARG A 10 4.40 -28.74 0.68
CA ARG A 10 5.74 -28.92 1.26
C ARG A 10 6.47 -27.61 1.56
N PHE A 11 5.84 -26.44 1.41
CA PHE A 11 6.47 -25.16 1.68
C PHE A 11 5.73 -24.39 2.76
N THR A 12 6.51 -23.73 3.61
CA THR A 12 6.01 -22.85 4.67
C THR A 12 5.70 -21.47 4.10
N MET A 13 4.67 -20.83 4.65
CA MET A 13 4.26 -19.48 4.27
C MET A 13 4.22 -18.56 5.49
N GLY A 14 4.39 -17.26 5.23
CA GLY A 14 4.17 -16.20 6.19
C GLY A 14 3.27 -15.12 5.59
N LEU A 15 2.69 -14.28 6.44
CA LEU A 15 1.89 -13.12 6.05
C LEU A 15 2.79 -11.87 6.08
N GLY A 16 3.17 -11.36 4.91
CA GLY A 16 3.80 -10.05 4.77
C GLY A 16 2.75 -8.97 4.60
N SER A 17 2.80 -7.92 5.42
CA SER A 17 1.90 -6.78 5.39
C SER A 17 2.67 -5.47 5.39
N ILE A 18 2.14 -4.45 4.70
CA ILE A 18 2.77 -3.12 4.60
C ILE A 18 1.75 -2.01 4.78
N VAL A 19 2.18 -0.89 5.37
CA VAL A 19 1.56 0.43 5.20
C VAL A 19 2.37 1.19 4.17
N TYR A 20 1.69 1.72 3.18
CA TYR A 20 2.30 2.34 2.03
C TYR A 20 1.79 3.75 1.83
N ASP A 21 2.70 4.72 1.87
CA ASP A 21 2.42 6.09 1.49
C ASP A 21 2.38 6.17 -0.04
N VAL A 22 1.18 6.45 -0.55
CA VAL A 22 0.92 6.48 -2.00
C VAL A 22 1.40 7.76 -2.67
N LEU A 23 1.57 8.84 -1.91
CA LEU A 23 2.01 10.14 -2.42
C LEU A 23 3.52 10.14 -2.62
N ASP A 24 4.26 9.64 -1.64
CA ASP A 24 5.72 9.59 -1.67
C ASP A 24 6.29 8.26 -2.19
N ASP A 25 5.40 7.30 -2.55
CA ASP A 25 5.79 5.96 -3.02
C ASP A 25 6.67 5.22 -2.00
N TYR A 26 6.34 5.29 -0.71
CA TYR A 26 7.18 4.84 0.39
C TYR A 26 6.46 3.82 1.29
N ILE A 27 7.16 2.73 1.67
CA ILE A 27 6.66 1.79 2.67
C ILE A 27 6.99 2.36 4.05
N VAL A 28 5.97 2.83 4.76
CA VAL A 28 6.09 3.47 6.07
C VAL A 28 6.37 2.43 7.16
N HIS A 29 5.63 1.34 7.12
CA HIS A 29 5.80 0.22 8.04
C HIS A 29 5.56 -1.11 7.33
N ALA A 30 6.32 -2.14 7.72
CA ALA A 30 6.19 -3.49 7.20
C ALA A 30 6.23 -4.49 8.35
N SER A 31 5.40 -5.52 8.29
CA SER A 31 5.41 -6.63 9.24
C SER A 31 5.41 -7.98 8.52
N PHE A 32 6.01 -8.98 9.14
CA PHE A 32 6.03 -10.34 8.65
C PHE A 32 5.62 -11.29 9.77
N GLN A 33 4.44 -11.86 9.64
CA GLN A 33 3.77 -12.65 10.68
C GLN A 33 3.59 -14.12 10.27
N ARG A 34 3.06 -14.92 11.19
CA ARG A 34 2.66 -16.30 10.88
C ARG A 34 1.59 -16.32 9.80
N TYR A 35 1.60 -17.34 8.95
CA TYR A 35 0.64 -17.49 7.84
C TYR A 35 -0.83 -17.39 8.28
N LEU A 36 -1.17 -17.94 9.45
CA LEU A 36 -2.53 -17.90 10.02
C LEU A 36 -2.85 -16.60 10.77
N ALA A 37 -1.96 -15.63 10.77
CA ALA A 37 -2.26 -14.32 11.34
C ALA A 37 -3.37 -13.63 10.54
N SER A 38 -4.20 -12.87 11.25
CA SER A 38 -5.27 -12.10 10.61
C SER A 38 -4.71 -10.85 9.96
N GLU A 39 -5.12 -10.55 8.72
CA GLU A 39 -4.81 -9.27 8.07
C GLU A 39 -5.24 -8.07 8.93
N ARG A 40 -6.34 -8.19 9.68
CA ARG A 40 -6.79 -7.14 10.59
C ARG A 40 -5.86 -6.95 11.78
N SER A 41 -5.31 -8.03 12.37
CA SER A 41 -4.34 -7.90 13.45
C SER A 41 -3.04 -7.27 12.96
N ALA A 42 -2.61 -7.58 11.73
CA ALA A 42 -1.49 -6.89 11.10
C ALA A 42 -1.78 -5.40 10.88
N ALA A 43 -3.01 -5.04 10.48
CA ALA A 43 -3.41 -3.65 10.33
C ALA A 43 -3.41 -2.88 11.67
N LEU A 44 -3.87 -3.50 12.76
CA LEU A 44 -3.80 -2.89 14.10
C LEU A 44 -2.35 -2.65 14.55
N GLU A 45 -1.45 -3.62 14.31
CA GLU A 45 -0.02 -3.43 14.56
C GLU A 45 0.55 -2.25 13.75
N HIS A 46 0.15 -2.12 12.50
CA HIS A 46 0.54 -0.98 11.67
C HIS A 46 0.05 0.34 12.26
N LEU A 47 -1.23 0.44 12.61
CA LEU A 47 -1.79 1.66 13.20
C LEU A 47 -1.06 2.06 14.48
N HIS A 48 -0.78 1.11 15.36
CA HIS A 48 -0.01 1.35 16.58
C HIS A 48 1.40 1.90 16.27
N ASN A 49 2.10 1.32 15.29
CA ASN A 49 3.42 1.84 14.88
C ASN A 49 3.34 3.25 14.26
N LEU A 50 2.26 3.60 13.55
CA LEU A 50 2.04 4.97 13.06
C LEU A 50 1.87 5.96 14.22
N GLU A 51 1.23 5.54 15.33
CA GLU A 51 1.11 6.33 16.57
C GLU A 51 2.49 6.56 17.18
N ASP A 52 3.29 5.51 17.37
CA ASP A 52 4.64 5.58 17.94
C ASP A 52 5.57 6.51 17.14
N LEU A 53 5.43 6.53 15.82
CA LEU A 53 6.17 7.39 14.91
C LEU A 53 5.58 8.81 14.80
N ASN A 54 4.40 9.05 15.37
CA ASN A 54 3.66 10.32 15.33
C ASN A 54 3.41 10.85 13.90
N ILE A 55 3.17 9.95 12.94
CA ILE A 55 2.96 10.28 11.52
C ILE A 55 1.50 10.14 11.06
N TYR A 56 0.59 9.79 11.97
CA TYR A 56 -0.83 9.55 11.65
C TYR A 56 -1.69 10.82 11.57
N GLN A 57 -1.28 11.93 12.20
CA GLN A 57 -2.10 13.12 12.40
C GLN A 57 -2.55 13.81 11.09
N ASN A 58 -1.76 13.72 10.02
CA ASN A 58 -2.03 14.34 8.73
C ASN A 58 -2.25 13.30 7.62
N SER A 59 -2.63 12.08 7.99
CA SER A 59 -2.80 10.99 7.04
C SER A 59 -4.20 10.38 7.13
N VAL A 60 -4.70 9.89 6.00
CA VAL A 60 -5.93 9.09 5.92
C VAL A 60 -5.54 7.67 5.55
N VAL A 61 -5.86 6.72 6.42
CA VAL A 61 -5.58 5.30 6.16
C VAL A 61 -6.73 4.71 5.34
N ILE A 62 -6.41 4.21 4.15
CA ILE A 62 -7.39 3.65 3.22
C ILE A 62 -7.34 2.12 3.29
N PHE A 63 -8.46 1.51 3.63
CA PHE A 63 -8.59 0.07 3.81
C PHE A 63 -9.45 -0.57 2.72
N ASP A 64 -9.08 -1.76 2.27
CA ASP A 64 -9.91 -2.56 1.37
C ASP A 64 -11.10 -3.19 2.11
N ARG A 65 -12.02 -3.77 1.35
CA ARG A 65 -13.28 -4.37 1.83
C ARG A 65 -13.09 -5.43 2.93
N GLY A 66 -11.95 -6.13 2.97
CA GLY A 66 -11.65 -7.16 3.95
C GLY A 66 -11.43 -6.65 5.38
N TYR A 67 -11.03 -5.40 5.52
CA TYR A 67 -10.58 -4.84 6.80
C TYR A 67 -11.72 -4.30 7.67
N TYR A 68 -12.82 -3.81 7.08
CA TYR A 68 -13.88 -3.22 7.86
C TYR A 68 -14.48 -4.22 8.88
N SER A 69 -14.53 -3.79 10.12
CA SER A 69 -15.36 -4.27 11.20
C SER A 69 -15.69 -3.07 12.10
N GLU A 70 -16.74 -3.18 12.90
CA GLU A 70 -17.09 -2.12 13.85
C GLU A 70 -15.94 -1.86 14.82
N ASP A 71 -15.29 -2.91 15.33
CA ASP A 71 -14.14 -2.80 16.24
C ASP A 71 -12.95 -2.06 15.58
N MET A 72 -12.63 -2.38 14.33
CA MET A 72 -11.55 -1.69 13.60
C MET A 72 -11.89 -0.21 13.37
N PHE A 73 -13.15 0.08 13.04
CA PHE A 73 -13.58 1.45 12.84
C PHE A 73 -13.56 2.24 14.17
N ARG A 74 -14.04 1.61 15.27
CA ARG A 74 -13.98 2.18 16.63
C ARG A 74 -12.54 2.46 17.04
N TYR A 75 -11.64 1.51 16.84
CA TYR A 75 -10.20 1.69 17.10
C TYR A 75 -9.65 2.93 16.39
N CYS A 76 -9.97 3.11 15.11
CA CYS A 76 -9.53 4.30 14.38
C CYS A 76 -10.07 5.59 14.98
N VAL A 77 -11.35 5.62 15.37
CA VAL A 77 -11.98 6.81 15.99
C VAL A 77 -11.38 7.13 17.35
N GLU A 78 -11.25 6.14 18.22
CA GLU A 78 -10.72 6.27 19.58
C GLU A 78 -9.25 6.73 19.58
N ARG A 79 -8.46 6.25 18.61
CA ARG A 79 -7.05 6.59 18.45
C ARG A 79 -6.81 7.77 17.51
N GLN A 80 -7.87 8.44 17.06
CA GLN A 80 -7.81 9.62 16.20
C GLN A 80 -7.15 9.38 14.83
N HIS A 81 -7.16 8.14 14.34
CA HIS A 81 -6.79 7.85 12.97
C HIS A 81 -7.91 8.24 12.02
N LEU A 82 -7.61 9.06 11.03
CA LEU A 82 -8.55 9.28 9.92
C LEU A 82 -8.53 8.04 9.02
N CYS A 83 -9.70 7.51 8.71
CA CYS A 83 -9.82 6.28 7.95
C CYS A 83 -10.89 6.35 6.86
N LEU A 84 -10.66 5.61 5.79
CA LEU A 84 -11.62 5.36 4.73
C LEU A 84 -11.66 3.86 4.43
N MET A 85 -12.79 3.21 4.67
CA MET A 85 -12.95 1.76 4.59
C MET A 85 -14.04 1.38 3.60
N ARG A 86 -13.79 0.41 2.73
CA ARG A 86 -14.82 -0.14 1.87
C ARG A 86 -15.68 -1.16 2.62
N LEU A 87 -16.99 -0.96 2.56
CA LEU A 87 -17.99 -1.84 3.16
C LEU A 87 -18.38 -2.99 2.22
N LYS A 88 -18.79 -4.11 2.80
CA LYS A 88 -19.54 -5.13 2.07
C LYS A 88 -20.99 -4.65 1.90
N GLN A 89 -21.59 -4.88 0.75
CA GLN A 89 -22.97 -4.48 0.45
C GLN A 89 -24.03 -5.11 1.37
N ASN A 90 -23.69 -6.24 2.01
CA ASN A 90 -24.60 -6.93 2.93
C ASN A 90 -24.60 -6.36 4.35
N TYR A 91 -23.72 -5.42 4.68
CA TYR A 91 -23.78 -4.74 5.99
C TYR A 91 -25.03 -3.86 6.12
N ASN A 92 -25.63 -3.85 7.30
CA ASN A 92 -26.86 -3.10 7.56
C ASN A 92 -26.71 -1.60 7.30
N ILE A 93 -25.55 -1.02 7.66
CA ILE A 93 -25.27 0.39 7.42
C ILE A 93 -25.14 0.71 5.93
N ALA A 94 -24.58 -0.20 5.11
CA ALA A 94 -24.51 -0.04 3.68
C ALA A 94 -25.90 -0.13 3.02
N LYS A 95 -26.73 -1.10 3.44
CA LYS A 95 -28.09 -1.27 2.92
C LYS A 95 -29.01 -0.06 3.21
N LYS A 96 -28.76 0.66 4.29
CA LYS A 96 -29.53 1.85 4.69
C LYS A 96 -28.99 3.14 4.07
N CYS A 97 -27.83 3.07 3.43
CA CYS A 97 -27.21 4.24 2.82
C CYS A 97 -27.85 4.54 1.47
N SER A 98 -28.26 5.79 1.28
CA SER A 98 -28.64 6.35 -0.02
C SER A 98 -27.89 7.67 -0.16
N GLY A 99 -26.92 7.70 -1.06
CA GLY A 99 -26.06 8.85 -1.27
C GLY A 99 -24.95 9.00 -0.21
N ASP A 100 -25.05 10.02 0.61
CA ASP A 100 -24.06 10.38 1.64
C ASP A 100 -24.77 10.67 2.95
N ILE A 101 -24.57 9.84 3.95
CA ILE A 101 -25.26 9.92 5.23
C ILE A 101 -24.29 9.89 6.41
N ILE A 102 -24.64 10.61 7.46
CA ILE A 102 -23.98 10.48 8.76
C ILE A 102 -24.95 9.74 9.69
N THR A 103 -24.48 8.67 10.29
CA THR A 103 -25.27 7.86 11.23
C THR A 103 -24.43 7.51 12.45
N ILE A 104 -25.04 6.77 13.37
CA ILE A 104 -24.41 6.33 14.63
C ILE A 104 -24.21 4.82 14.57
N LEU A 105 -23.02 4.35 14.91
CA LEU A 105 -22.78 2.98 15.35
C LEU A 105 -23.14 2.93 16.83
N PRO A 106 -24.20 2.16 17.18
CA PRO A 106 -24.75 2.21 18.51
C PRO A 106 -23.80 1.60 19.56
N TYR A 107 -24.02 1.99 20.79
CA TYR A 107 -23.41 1.37 21.95
C TYR A 107 -23.58 -0.16 21.93
N ASN A 108 -22.53 -0.88 22.28
CA ASN A 108 -22.57 -2.32 22.45
C ASN A 108 -22.38 -2.66 23.92
N GLU A 109 -23.47 -3.11 24.59
CA GLU A 109 -23.43 -3.47 26.00
C GLU A 109 -22.41 -4.56 26.35
N LYS A 110 -22.12 -5.46 25.41
CA LYS A 110 -21.18 -6.57 25.63
C LYS A 110 -19.73 -6.10 25.77
N ASP A 111 -19.38 -5.05 25.03
CA ASP A 111 -18.02 -4.55 24.94
C ASP A 111 -17.83 -3.20 25.66
N GLY A 112 -18.93 -2.62 26.23
CA GLY A 112 -18.91 -1.35 26.95
C GLY A 112 -18.52 -0.15 26.08
N THR A 113 -18.71 -0.25 24.74
CA THR A 113 -18.28 0.78 23.79
C THR A 113 -19.32 1.88 23.64
N GLU A 114 -18.89 3.13 23.53
CA GLU A 114 -19.77 4.29 23.36
C GLU A 114 -20.34 4.38 21.93
N ASP A 115 -21.41 5.18 21.78
CA ASP A 115 -21.94 5.58 20.49
C ASP A 115 -20.91 6.37 19.71
N ILE A 116 -20.64 5.98 18.46
CA ILE A 116 -19.73 6.72 17.58
C ILE A 116 -20.40 7.13 16.28
N ARG A 117 -20.01 8.30 15.78
CA ARG A 117 -20.46 8.79 14.47
C ARG A 117 -19.69 8.11 13.36
N ILE A 118 -20.39 7.77 12.29
CA ILE A 118 -19.83 7.23 11.05
C ILE A 118 -20.49 7.92 9.84
N ARG A 119 -19.70 8.32 8.87
CA ARG A 119 -20.20 8.79 7.56
C ARG A 119 -20.12 7.63 6.58
N VAL A 120 -21.21 7.35 5.91
CA VAL A 120 -21.31 6.29 4.90
C VAL A 120 -21.66 6.92 3.57
N ILE A 121 -20.86 6.63 2.58
CA ILE A 121 -20.96 7.22 1.26
C ILE A 121 -21.21 6.12 0.23
N GLU A 122 -22.27 6.27 -0.56
CA GLU A 122 -22.52 5.45 -1.73
C GLU A 122 -21.76 6.01 -2.93
N VAL A 123 -20.94 5.19 -3.56
CA VAL A 123 -20.14 5.54 -4.73
C VAL A 123 -20.58 4.69 -5.91
N ILE A 124 -20.98 5.32 -7.01
CA ILE A 124 -21.36 4.62 -8.22
C ILE A 124 -20.11 4.49 -9.12
N LEU A 125 -19.76 3.25 -9.45
CA LEU A 125 -18.65 2.94 -10.35
C LEU A 125 -19.05 3.14 -11.82
N ASN A 126 -18.08 3.16 -12.72
CA ASN A 126 -18.31 3.36 -14.15
C ASN A 126 -19.16 2.27 -14.83
N ASP A 127 -19.20 1.09 -14.23
CA ASP A 127 -20.01 -0.06 -14.67
C ASP A 127 -21.44 -0.07 -14.07
N GLY A 128 -21.80 0.97 -13.30
CA GLY A 128 -23.07 1.08 -12.60
C GLY A 128 -23.14 0.34 -11.27
N THR A 129 -22.05 -0.29 -10.82
CA THR A 129 -22.01 -0.99 -9.53
C THR A 129 -21.91 0.01 -8.38
N ASN A 130 -22.73 -0.18 -7.33
CA ASN A 130 -22.64 0.63 -6.12
C ASN A 130 -21.58 0.06 -5.17
N GLU A 131 -20.68 0.91 -4.72
CA GLU A 131 -19.75 0.66 -3.62
C GLU A 131 -20.10 1.56 -2.44
N TYR A 132 -19.86 1.08 -1.24
CA TYR A 132 -20.11 1.84 -0.02
C TYR A 132 -18.81 2.03 0.75
N LEU A 133 -18.57 3.27 1.15
CA LEU A 133 -17.39 3.67 1.92
C LEU A 133 -17.81 4.17 3.29
N ALA A 134 -17.08 3.78 4.32
CA ALA A 134 -17.24 4.25 5.68
C ALA A 134 -16.02 5.09 6.09
N THR A 135 -16.26 6.21 6.76
CA THR A 135 -15.20 7.13 7.17
C THR A 135 -15.56 7.92 8.42
N ASN A 136 -14.56 8.39 9.15
CA ASN A 136 -14.66 9.39 10.21
C ASN A 136 -14.24 10.80 9.74
N LEU A 137 -14.17 11.05 8.44
CA LEU A 137 -14.01 12.37 7.82
C LEU A 137 -15.39 13.03 7.67
N PHE A 138 -15.69 14.03 8.51
CA PHE A 138 -17.01 14.67 8.55
C PHE A 138 -17.04 16.04 7.86
N ASP A 139 -15.95 16.46 7.21
CA ASP A 139 -15.93 17.71 6.47
C ASP A 139 -16.94 17.67 5.32
N SER A 140 -17.88 18.61 5.33
CA SER A 140 -18.94 18.72 4.34
C SER A 140 -18.45 19.19 2.95
N HIS A 141 -17.25 19.77 2.89
CA HIS A 141 -16.63 20.16 1.61
C HIS A 141 -16.11 18.95 0.83
N ILE A 142 -15.89 17.80 1.50
CA ILE A 142 -15.50 16.57 0.81
C ILE A 142 -16.74 15.93 0.20
N SER A 143 -16.87 16.06 -1.11
CA SER A 143 -18.00 15.51 -1.86
C SER A 143 -17.88 13.99 -2.08
N GLN A 144 -18.99 13.36 -2.44
CA GLN A 144 -19.05 11.95 -2.87
C GLN A 144 -18.02 11.60 -3.96
N GLN A 145 -17.86 12.49 -4.94
CA GLN A 145 -16.88 12.32 -6.01
C GLN A 145 -15.45 12.37 -5.48
N MET A 146 -15.15 13.26 -4.54
CA MET A 146 -13.83 13.33 -3.92
C MET A 146 -13.52 12.06 -3.10
N PHE A 147 -14.50 11.48 -2.39
CA PHE A 147 -14.31 10.20 -1.70
C PHE A 147 -14.04 9.05 -2.68
N ARG A 148 -14.68 9.05 -3.83
CA ARG A 148 -14.39 8.09 -4.89
C ARG A 148 -12.94 8.21 -5.37
N GLU A 149 -12.48 9.43 -5.62
CA GLU A 149 -11.11 9.72 -6.04
C GLU A 149 -10.10 9.35 -4.92
N LEU A 150 -10.39 9.70 -3.67
CA LEU A 150 -9.58 9.33 -2.52
C LEU A 150 -9.47 7.81 -2.38
N TYR A 151 -10.58 7.08 -2.50
CA TYR A 151 -10.54 5.62 -2.42
C TYR A 151 -9.77 4.98 -3.57
N PHE A 152 -9.67 5.64 -4.72
CA PHE A 152 -8.86 5.16 -5.84
C PHE A 152 -7.35 5.08 -5.49
N TYR A 153 -6.87 5.87 -4.55
CA TYR A 153 -5.50 5.78 -4.02
C TYR A 153 -5.19 4.45 -3.30
N ARG A 154 -6.16 3.59 -3.10
CA ARG A 154 -5.92 2.20 -2.65
C ARG A 154 -5.18 1.35 -3.70
N TRP A 155 -5.40 1.60 -4.99
CA TRP A 155 -4.85 0.77 -6.07
C TRP A 155 -3.32 0.76 -6.19
N PRO A 156 -2.58 1.83 -5.96
CA PRO A 156 -1.12 1.83 -6.00
C PRO A 156 -0.45 0.78 -5.12
N VAL A 157 -1.04 0.40 -3.99
CA VAL A 157 -0.49 -0.66 -3.13
C VAL A 157 -0.41 -2.02 -3.84
N GLU A 158 -1.38 -2.32 -4.72
CA GLU A 158 -1.33 -3.56 -5.53
C GLU A 158 -0.14 -3.54 -6.51
N THR A 159 0.17 -2.37 -7.04
CA THR A 159 1.35 -2.18 -7.91
C THR A 159 2.64 -2.32 -7.11
N LYS A 160 2.67 -1.78 -5.88
CA LYS A 160 3.79 -1.94 -4.95
C LYS A 160 4.03 -3.41 -4.62
N TYR A 161 3.01 -4.19 -4.30
CA TYR A 161 3.16 -5.63 -4.08
C TYR A 161 3.66 -6.37 -5.33
N LYS A 162 3.21 -6.01 -6.54
CA LYS A 162 3.76 -6.59 -7.78
C LYS A 162 5.25 -6.27 -7.95
N GLU A 163 5.66 -5.07 -7.64
CA GLU A 163 7.06 -4.65 -7.67
C GLU A 163 7.90 -5.47 -6.68
N LEU A 164 7.46 -5.56 -5.42
CA LEU A 164 8.12 -6.35 -4.40
C LEU A 164 8.30 -7.81 -4.82
N LYS A 165 7.27 -8.40 -5.43
CA LYS A 165 7.29 -9.79 -5.92
C LYS A 165 8.14 -9.99 -7.17
N SER A 166 8.01 -9.11 -8.15
CA SER A 166 8.64 -9.31 -9.47
C SER A 166 10.06 -8.75 -9.58
N CYS A 167 10.33 -7.60 -8.95
CA CYS A 167 11.63 -6.93 -9.06
C CYS A 167 12.55 -7.26 -7.87
N LEU A 168 11.97 -7.43 -6.68
CA LEU A 168 12.72 -7.70 -5.45
C LEU A 168 12.66 -9.16 -5.03
N ALA A 169 11.78 -9.97 -5.64
CA ALA A 169 11.61 -11.40 -5.32
C ALA A 169 11.33 -11.66 -3.81
N ILE A 170 10.50 -10.78 -3.20
CA ILE A 170 10.24 -10.78 -1.76
C ILE A 170 9.62 -12.09 -1.23
N GLU A 171 9.16 -12.97 -2.12
CA GLU A 171 8.61 -14.29 -1.79
C GLU A 171 9.63 -15.42 -1.97
N GLU A 172 10.83 -15.13 -2.49
CA GLU A 172 11.90 -16.09 -2.77
C GLU A 172 13.00 -15.98 -1.73
N PHE A 173 12.83 -16.65 -0.60
CA PHE A 173 13.81 -16.63 0.50
C PHE A 173 14.91 -17.67 0.27
N SER A 174 16.15 -17.27 0.43
CA SER A 174 17.31 -18.16 0.33
C SER A 174 17.55 -18.92 1.63
N GLY A 175 17.17 -18.34 2.77
CA GLY A 175 17.37 -18.89 4.10
C GLY A 175 16.17 -19.67 4.64
N ALA A 176 16.44 -20.79 5.32
CA ALA A 176 15.40 -21.59 5.96
C ALA A 176 15.10 -21.15 7.42
N LYS A 177 15.99 -20.38 8.05
CA LYS A 177 15.82 -19.90 9.44
C LYS A 177 14.93 -18.65 9.44
N THR A 178 14.06 -18.53 10.46
CA THR A 178 13.20 -17.36 10.65
C THR A 178 13.96 -16.04 10.56
N THR A 179 15.13 -15.95 11.22
CA THR A 179 15.96 -14.74 11.19
C THR A 179 16.41 -14.38 9.79
N SER A 180 16.84 -15.36 8.99
CA SER A 180 17.26 -15.11 7.60
C SER A 180 16.09 -14.62 6.75
N VAL A 181 14.91 -15.23 6.87
CA VAL A 181 13.69 -14.80 6.16
C VAL A 181 13.32 -13.37 6.53
N LEU A 182 13.34 -13.01 7.82
CA LEU A 182 13.06 -11.66 8.28
C LEU A 182 14.09 -10.65 7.75
N GLN A 183 15.38 -11.01 7.78
CA GLN A 183 16.43 -10.15 7.21
C GLN A 183 16.21 -9.89 5.72
N GLU A 184 15.96 -10.93 4.94
CA GLU A 184 15.69 -10.80 3.51
C GLU A 184 14.43 -9.98 3.22
N PHE A 185 13.37 -10.18 4.01
CA PHE A 185 12.14 -9.39 3.90
C PHE A 185 12.40 -7.90 4.11
N TYR A 186 13.04 -7.54 5.23
CA TYR A 186 13.28 -6.13 5.55
C TYR A 186 14.35 -5.48 4.67
N ILE A 187 15.33 -6.23 4.16
CA ILE A 187 16.27 -5.75 3.14
C ILE A 187 15.51 -5.39 1.86
N ASN A 188 14.56 -6.21 1.43
CA ASN A 188 13.76 -5.92 0.25
C ASN A 188 12.85 -4.68 0.44
N VAL A 189 12.30 -4.48 1.62
CA VAL A 189 11.56 -3.25 1.99
C VAL A 189 12.50 -2.04 1.91
N LEU A 190 13.69 -2.12 2.49
CA LEU A 190 14.70 -1.05 2.44
C LEU A 190 15.09 -0.72 0.99
N LEU A 191 15.38 -1.73 0.16
CA LEU A 191 15.73 -1.53 -1.25
C LEU A 191 14.59 -0.89 -2.05
N SER A 192 13.34 -1.27 -1.75
CA SER A 192 12.16 -0.62 -2.33
C SER A 192 12.12 0.86 -1.98
N ASN A 193 12.27 1.21 -0.68
CA ASN A 193 12.24 2.60 -0.23
C ASN A 193 13.38 3.44 -0.78
N LEU A 194 14.61 2.92 -0.80
CA LEU A 194 15.75 3.60 -1.43
C LEU A 194 15.50 3.85 -2.93
N SER A 195 14.89 2.87 -3.61
CA SER A 195 14.53 3.02 -5.02
C SER A 195 13.45 4.07 -5.23
N SER A 196 12.52 4.23 -4.28
CA SER A 196 11.48 5.27 -4.30
C SER A 196 12.08 6.66 -4.15
N LEU A 197 12.98 6.85 -3.19
CA LEU A 197 13.67 8.13 -2.97
C LEU A 197 14.42 8.60 -4.23
N ILE A 198 15.20 7.69 -4.84
CA ILE A 198 15.93 8.00 -6.08
C ILE A 198 14.98 8.31 -7.22
N LYS A 199 13.91 7.50 -7.35
CA LYS A 199 12.91 7.69 -8.39
C LYS A 199 12.23 9.06 -8.27
N ASN A 200 11.83 9.47 -7.07
CA ASN A 200 11.14 10.73 -6.85
C ASN A 200 12.03 11.92 -7.21
N GLN A 201 13.30 11.92 -6.82
CA GLN A 201 14.27 12.93 -7.25
C GLN A 201 14.45 12.97 -8.77
N VAL A 202 14.57 11.81 -9.40
CA VAL A 202 14.72 11.70 -10.87
C VAL A 202 13.46 12.17 -11.59
N ASP A 203 12.27 11.84 -11.07
CA ASP A 203 11.00 12.28 -11.65
C ASP A 203 10.84 13.81 -11.56
N GLU A 204 11.21 14.41 -10.44
CA GLU A 204 11.22 15.87 -10.26
C GLU A 204 12.11 16.55 -11.31
N GLU A 205 13.35 16.09 -11.46
CA GLU A 205 14.29 16.62 -12.46
C GLU A 205 13.78 16.41 -13.90
N ILE A 206 13.17 15.25 -14.20
CA ILE A 206 12.55 14.99 -15.50
C ILE A 206 11.44 15.99 -15.79
N GLN A 207 10.62 16.35 -14.79
CA GLN A 207 9.53 17.31 -14.95
C GLN A 207 10.06 18.73 -15.16
N ILE A 208 11.05 19.17 -14.36
CA ILE A 208 11.69 20.49 -14.47
C ILE A 208 12.34 20.65 -15.85
N THR A 209 13.00 19.62 -16.36
CA THR A 209 13.72 19.63 -17.65
C THR A 209 12.84 19.26 -18.85
N ALA A 210 11.53 19.02 -18.65
CA ALA A 210 10.62 18.63 -19.71
C ALA A 210 10.43 19.77 -20.73
N LYS A 211 10.60 19.46 -22.01
CA LYS A 211 10.33 20.41 -23.10
C LYS A 211 8.85 20.37 -23.48
N SER A 212 8.25 21.53 -23.75
CA SER A 212 6.87 21.66 -24.24
C SER A 212 6.62 20.91 -25.55
N THR A 213 7.70 20.69 -26.33
CA THR A 213 7.67 19.96 -27.61
C THR A 213 7.65 18.43 -27.46
N ASN A 214 7.78 17.90 -26.23
CA ASN A 214 7.76 16.47 -26.01
C ASN A 214 6.38 15.88 -26.31
N LYS A 215 6.33 14.87 -27.20
CA LYS A 215 5.10 14.14 -27.54
C LYS A 215 4.50 13.40 -26.34
N TYR A 216 5.30 12.95 -25.41
CA TYR A 216 4.90 12.19 -24.23
C TYR A 216 5.49 12.81 -22.98
N ARG A 217 4.81 12.59 -21.84
CA ARG A 217 5.41 12.77 -20.52
C ARG A 217 6.31 11.56 -20.22
N TYR A 218 7.36 11.80 -19.47
CA TYR A 218 8.31 10.76 -19.08
C TYR A 218 8.40 10.68 -17.57
N GLN A 219 8.77 9.51 -17.08
CA GLN A 219 9.08 9.22 -15.69
C GLN A 219 10.33 8.34 -15.62
N ALA A 220 10.93 8.26 -14.45
CA ALA A 220 12.04 7.35 -14.17
C ALA A 220 11.64 5.89 -14.41
N ASN A 221 12.56 5.10 -14.94
CA ASN A 221 12.34 3.66 -15.10
C ASN A 221 12.56 2.94 -13.76
N ARG A 222 11.49 2.64 -13.08
CA ARG A 222 11.49 2.01 -11.75
C ARG A 222 12.27 0.69 -11.71
N ALA A 223 12.05 -0.19 -12.68
CA ALA A 223 12.72 -1.49 -12.74
C ALA A 223 14.24 -1.35 -12.91
N PHE A 224 14.66 -0.37 -13.72
CA PHE A 224 16.08 -0.03 -13.88
C PHE A 224 16.68 0.43 -12.54
N ILE A 225 16.03 1.37 -11.84
CA ILE A 225 16.52 1.88 -10.56
C ILE A 225 16.67 0.74 -9.56
N ILE A 226 15.64 -0.11 -9.38
CA ILE A 226 15.69 -1.27 -8.46
C ILE A 226 16.85 -2.20 -8.80
N GLY A 227 17.02 -2.53 -10.08
CA GLY A 227 18.12 -3.38 -10.53
C GLY A 227 19.50 -2.79 -10.18
N ARG A 228 19.65 -1.47 -10.32
CA ARG A 228 20.92 -0.77 -10.00
C ARG A 228 21.12 -0.64 -8.49
N VAL A 229 20.09 -0.31 -7.73
CA VAL A 229 20.13 -0.21 -6.26
C VAL A 229 20.61 -1.52 -5.64
N LYS A 230 20.10 -2.67 -6.10
CA LYS A 230 20.55 -4.00 -5.67
C LYS A 230 22.07 -4.21 -5.80
N THR A 231 22.68 -3.65 -6.83
CA THR A 231 24.12 -3.81 -7.07
C THR A 231 24.98 -2.74 -6.42
N ILE A 232 24.42 -1.57 -6.16
CA ILE A 232 25.17 -0.42 -5.64
C ILE A 232 25.17 -0.40 -4.11
N VAL A 233 24.03 -0.71 -3.46
CA VAL A 233 23.93 -0.68 -1.99
C VAL A 233 25.00 -1.54 -1.31
N PRO A 234 25.25 -2.80 -1.70
CA PRO A 234 26.34 -3.58 -1.10
C PRO A 234 27.71 -2.93 -1.24
N LYS A 235 27.99 -2.28 -2.40
CA LYS A 235 29.28 -1.61 -2.64
C LYS A 235 29.44 -0.39 -1.72
N ILE A 236 28.37 0.41 -1.54
CA ILE A 236 28.40 1.55 -0.63
C ILE A 236 28.60 1.10 0.82
N LEU A 237 27.93 0.02 1.25
CA LEU A 237 28.10 -0.53 2.58
C LEU A 237 29.51 -1.07 2.83
N CYS A 238 30.19 -1.60 1.81
CA CYS A 238 31.59 -2.03 1.91
C CYS A 238 32.59 -0.85 1.83
N ASN A 239 32.21 0.27 1.23
CA ASN A 239 33.04 1.45 1.09
C ASN A 239 32.24 2.73 1.44
N LEU A 240 31.99 2.92 2.72
CA LEU A 240 31.08 3.94 3.27
C LEU A 240 31.41 5.41 2.89
N PHE A 241 32.62 5.68 2.41
CA PHE A 241 33.06 7.01 2.04
C PHE A 241 32.96 7.31 0.55
N ASP A 242 32.66 6.31 -0.28
CA ASP A 242 32.51 6.49 -1.73
C ASP A 242 31.04 6.51 -2.15
N LEU A 243 30.48 7.72 -2.26
CA LEU A 243 29.12 7.96 -2.74
C LEU A 243 29.04 8.19 -4.25
N SER A 244 30.16 8.11 -4.97
CA SER A 244 30.21 8.34 -6.42
C SER A 244 29.28 7.40 -7.21
N ALA A 245 29.04 6.19 -6.69
CA ALA A 245 28.11 5.23 -7.26
C ALA A 245 26.65 5.74 -7.26
N LEU A 246 26.25 6.57 -6.29
CA LEU A 246 24.92 7.20 -6.28
C LEU A 246 24.78 8.27 -7.35
N ASP A 247 25.81 9.09 -7.56
CA ASP A 247 25.82 10.10 -8.62
C ASP A 247 25.73 9.45 -10.01
N ILE A 248 26.43 8.34 -10.20
CA ILE A 248 26.37 7.55 -11.44
C ILE A 248 24.95 7.02 -11.63
N LEU A 249 24.38 6.38 -10.60
CA LEU A 249 23.01 5.86 -10.65
C LEU A 249 21.99 6.95 -10.99
N TYR A 250 22.09 8.13 -10.35
CA TYR A 250 21.21 9.25 -10.62
C TYR A 250 21.30 9.70 -12.10
N LYS A 251 22.49 9.90 -12.62
CA LYS A 251 22.72 10.29 -14.03
C LYS A 251 22.24 9.23 -15.02
N GLU A 252 22.45 7.95 -14.73
CA GLU A 252 21.94 6.84 -15.56
C GLU A 252 20.40 6.80 -15.52
N SER A 253 19.80 7.02 -14.36
CA SER A 253 18.34 7.01 -14.19
C SER A 253 17.68 8.16 -14.93
N LEU A 254 18.29 9.34 -14.98
CA LEU A 254 17.83 10.47 -15.80
C LEU A 254 17.83 10.15 -17.30
N ARG A 255 18.69 9.27 -17.78
CA ARG A 255 18.75 8.83 -19.19
C ARG A 255 17.79 7.68 -19.47
N CYS A 256 17.58 6.78 -18.49
CA CYS A 256 16.71 5.61 -18.61
C CYS A 256 15.27 5.97 -18.20
N ARG A 257 14.51 6.60 -19.11
CA ARG A 257 13.16 7.09 -18.87
C ARG A 257 12.11 6.16 -19.48
N SER A 258 10.94 6.10 -18.85
CA SER A 258 9.76 5.41 -19.38
C SER A 258 8.70 6.43 -19.79
N GLN A 259 8.03 6.18 -20.92
CA GLN A 259 6.92 7.01 -21.37
C GLN A 259 5.68 6.77 -20.52
N ILE A 260 5.00 7.83 -20.11
CA ILE A 260 3.68 7.75 -19.48
C ILE A 260 2.64 7.72 -20.61
N MET A 261 1.94 6.59 -20.73
CA MET A 261 0.88 6.40 -21.71
C MET A 261 -0.46 6.28 -20.97
N PRO A 262 -1.23 7.38 -20.85
CA PRO A 262 -2.55 7.33 -20.22
C PRO A 262 -3.49 6.37 -20.97
N GLY A 263 -4.29 5.61 -20.23
CA GLY A 263 -5.29 4.70 -20.83
C GLY A 263 -4.73 3.40 -21.39
N ARG A 264 -3.42 3.12 -21.28
CA ARG A 264 -2.86 1.86 -21.73
C ARG A 264 -3.33 0.70 -20.85
N THR A 265 -4.20 -0.14 -21.38
CA THR A 265 -4.66 -1.35 -20.72
C THR A 265 -3.97 -2.58 -21.31
N PHE A 266 -3.55 -3.50 -20.44
CA PHE A 266 -3.05 -4.80 -20.88
C PHE A 266 -4.11 -5.86 -20.60
N ARG A 267 -4.46 -6.68 -21.59
CA ARG A 267 -5.29 -7.87 -21.35
C ARG A 267 -4.57 -8.74 -20.30
N ARG A 268 -5.26 -9.09 -19.23
CA ARG A 268 -4.75 -10.06 -18.26
C ARG A 268 -4.49 -11.38 -19.01
N LYS A 269 -3.22 -11.79 -19.08
CA LYS A 269 -2.90 -13.16 -19.50
C LYS A 269 -3.56 -14.08 -18.45
N LYS A 270 -4.48 -14.95 -18.86
CA LYS A 270 -4.94 -16.04 -17.99
C LYS A 270 -3.68 -16.80 -17.56
N ASN A 271 -3.36 -16.78 -16.27
CA ASN A 271 -2.30 -17.63 -15.76
C ASN A 271 -2.68 -19.06 -16.17
N LYS A 272 -1.86 -19.68 -17.02
CA LYS A 272 -1.92 -21.13 -17.16
C LYS A 272 -1.72 -21.66 -15.75
N ALA A 273 -2.71 -22.37 -15.22
CA ALA A 273 -2.54 -23.09 -13.97
C ALA A 273 -1.21 -23.85 -14.10
N ILE A 274 -0.25 -23.54 -13.24
CA ILE A 274 0.98 -24.31 -13.13
C ILE A 274 0.50 -25.64 -12.56
N GLY A 275 0.16 -26.53 -13.49
CA GLY A 275 -0.11 -27.91 -13.18
C GLY A 275 1.23 -28.57 -12.86
N ARG A 276 1.26 -29.16 -11.68
CA ARG A 276 2.22 -30.09 -11.10
C ARG A 276 3.30 -29.52 -10.25
#